data_809632a4e79756ac11b1df83718e978b
#
_entry.id   809632a4e79756ac11b1df83718e978b
#
_cell.length_a   1.000
_cell.length_b   1.000
_cell.length_c   1.000
_cell.angle_alpha   90.00
_cell.angle_beta   90.00
_cell.angle_gamma   90.00
#
_symmetry.space_group_name_H-M   'P 1'
#
loop_
_entity.id
_entity.type
_entity.pdbx_description
1 polymer ?
#
loop_
_entity_poly.entity_id
_entity_poly.type
_entity_poly.pdbx_seq_one_letter_code
_entity_poly.pdbx_strand_id
1 'polypeptide(L)'
;MNPVLQCLNPLSVYRIKANLLTRTEDIIKNSFHVDIPHMSEEKQSQWTTAILYMNTNNGYTEFAEGKKQYEKVESVANRVAIFPANIKHRGTSCTDEKSRVVINFNYFKHEE
;
A
#
# COMPACT_ATOMS: atom_id res chain seq x y z
N MET A 1 -0.09 15.07 -6.89
CA MET A 1 -0.86 14.41 -5.80
C MET A 1 -2.35 14.70 -5.87
N ASN A 2 -2.72 15.94 -6.22
CA ASN A 2 -4.15 16.29 -6.29
C ASN A 2 -5.00 15.38 -7.18
N PRO A 3 -4.54 14.97 -8.40
CA PRO A 3 -5.35 14.06 -9.22
C PRO A 3 -5.65 12.73 -8.55
N VAL A 4 -4.70 12.19 -7.80
CA VAL A 4 -4.90 10.93 -7.06
C VAL A 4 -5.93 11.12 -5.97
N LEU A 5 -5.82 12.21 -5.20
CA LEU A 5 -6.77 12.50 -4.13
C LEU A 5 -8.18 12.73 -4.70
N GLN A 6 -8.30 13.37 -5.86
CA GLN A 6 -9.59 13.54 -6.51
C GLN A 6 -10.21 12.20 -6.93
N CYS A 7 -9.40 11.28 -7.45
CA CYS A 7 -9.88 9.94 -7.82
C CYS A 7 -10.32 9.14 -6.60
N LEU A 8 -9.61 9.25 -5.48
CA LEU A 8 -9.94 8.54 -4.25
C LEU A 8 -11.12 9.16 -3.51
N ASN A 9 -11.42 10.43 -3.78
CA ASN A 9 -12.52 11.17 -3.18
C ASN A 9 -12.54 11.05 -1.64
N PRO A 10 -11.45 11.41 -0.94
CA PRO A 10 -11.38 11.25 0.50
C PRO A 10 -12.18 12.31 1.23
N LEU A 11 -12.84 11.92 2.31
CA LEU A 11 -13.45 12.87 3.23
C LEU A 11 -12.38 13.54 4.09
N SER A 12 -11.41 12.77 4.53
CA SER A 12 -10.31 13.23 5.37
C SER A 12 -9.07 12.39 5.07
N VAL A 13 -7.93 13.04 4.91
CA VAL A 13 -6.65 12.37 4.72
C VAL A 13 -5.91 12.34 6.05
N TYR A 14 -5.59 11.15 6.53
CA TYR A 14 -4.81 10.99 7.74
C TYR A 14 -3.32 11.07 7.47
N ARG A 15 -2.86 10.41 6.41
CA ARG A 15 -1.43 10.23 6.18
C ARG A 15 -1.15 10.01 4.69
N ILE A 16 -0.10 10.66 4.21
CA ILE A 16 0.47 10.38 2.90
C ILE A 16 1.96 10.16 3.11
N LYS A 17 2.47 9.01 2.65
CA LYS A 17 3.88 8.67 2.82
C LYS A 17 4.44 8.04 1.57
N ALA A 18 5.56 8.58 1.10
CA ALA A 18 6.33 7.98 0.02
C ALA A 18 7.36 7.01 0.60
N ASN A 19 7.45 5.83 0.02
CA ASN A 19 8.43 4.81 0.40
C ASN A 19 9.31 4.50 -0.80
N LEU A 20 10.62 4.53 -0.58
CA LEU A 20 11.60 4.16 -1.59
C LEU A 20 12.43 3.01 -1.07
N LEU A 21 12.44 1.91 -1.83
CA LEU A 21 13.22 0.72 -1.51
C LEU A 21 14.24 0.51 -2.62
N THR A 22 15.52 0.45 -2.25
CA THR A 22 16.60 0.26 -3.22
C THR A 22 16.66 -1.19 -3.68
N ARG A 23 17.28 -1.39 -4.84
CA ARG A 23 17.49 -2.73 -5.39
C ARG A 23 18.23 -3.62 -4.41
N THR A 24 17.81 -4.88 -4.36
CA THR A 24 18.51 -5.94 -3.62
C THR A 24 18.85 -7.08 -4.56
N GLU A 25 19.76 -7.95 -4.17
CA GLU A 25 20.16 -9.09 -4.98
C GLU A 25 18.99 -10.07 -5.17
N ASP A 26 18.28 -10.35 -4.09
CA ASP A 26 17.08 -11.18 -4.07
C ASP A 26 15.91 -10.38 -3.54
N ILE A 27 14.70 -10.81 -3.87
CA ILE A 27 13.49 -10.18 -3.33
C ILE A 27 13.48 -10.36 -1.81
N ILE A 28 13.43 -9.25 -1.08
CA ILE A 28 13.34 -9.23 0.38
C ILE A 28 11.93 -8.81 0.75
N LYS A 29 11.25 -9.64 1.54
CA LYS A 29 9.90 -9.35 2.01
C LYS A 29 9.95 -8.67 3.37
N ASN A 30 9.24 -7.55 3.51
CA ASN A 30 9.10 -6.88 4.80
C ASN A 30 8.10 -7.62 5.68
N SER A 31 8.00 -7.23 6.94
CA SER A 31 7.03 -7.82 7.86
C SER A 31 5.62 -7.36 7.53
N PHE A 32 4.63 -8.23 7.77
CA PHE A 32 3.23 -7.83 7.67
C PHE A 32 2.90 -6.78 8.72
N HIS A 33 2.13 -5.78 8.32
CA HIS A 33 1.76 -4.66 9.20
C HIS A 33 0.49 -3.99 8.72
N VAL A 34 -0.05 -3.12 9.55
CA VAL A 34 -1.04 -2.11 9.16
C VAL A 34 -0.40 -0.75 9.26
N ASP A 35 -0.82 0.21 8.42
CA ASP A 35 -0.18 1.53 8.36
C ASP A 35 -0.50 2.41 9.56
N ILE A 36 -1.61 2.15 10.24
CA ILE A 36 -2.07 2.95 11.39
C ILE A 36 -2.23 2.07 12.64
N PRO A 37 -1.15 1.43 13.13
CA PRO A 37 -1.23 0.42 14.19
C PRO A 37 -1.66 0.97 15.54
N HIS A 38 -1.58 2.28 15.76
CA HIS A 38 -2.00 2.93 17.00
C HIS A 38 -3.51 3.05 17.14
N MET A 39 -4.26 2.82 16.08
CA MET A 39 -5.72 2.81 16.12
C MET A 39 -6.22 1.40 16.47
N SER A 40 -7.39 1.33 17.13
CA SER A 40 -8.05 0.05 17.33
C SER A 40 -8.45 -0.57 15.99
N GLU A 41 -8.61 -1.88 15.97
CA GLU A 41 -9.02 -2.57 14.73
C GLU A 41 -10.35 -2.04 14.20
N GLU A 42 -11.28 -1.73 15.10
CA GLU A 42 -12.57 -1.15 14.73
C GLU A 42 -12.40 0.19 14.00
N LYS A 43 -11.54 1.06 14.51
CA LYS A 43 -11.24 2.34 13.84
C LYS A 43 -10.51 2.12 12.53
N GLN A 44 -9.54 1.21 12.51
CA GLN A 44 -8.82 0.88 11.29
C GLN A 44 -9.75 0.46 10.17
N SER A 45 -10.80 -0.30 10.49
CA SER A 45 -11.76 -0.77 9.49
C SER A 45 -12.56 0.36 8.84
N GLN A 46 -12.62 1.52 9.49
CA GLN A 46 -13.31 2.70 8.96
C GLN A 46 -12.43 3.52 8.02
N TRP A 47 -11.14 3.27 8.02
CA TRP A 47 -10.18 3.95 7.17
C TRP A 47 -9.82 3.09 5.97
N THR A 48 -9.35 3.74 4.93
CA THR A 48 -8.94 3.08 3.69
C THR A 48 -7.47 3.37 3.44
N THR A 49 -6.76 2.36 2.96
CA THR A 49 -5.39 2.49 2.50
C THR A 49 -5.36 2.36 0.98
N ALA A 50 -4.64 3.25 0.33
CA ALA A 50 -4.37 3.16 -1.09
C ALA A 50 -2.86 3.22 -1.32
N ILE A 51 -2.36 2.35 -2.19
CA ILE A 51 -0.95 2.33 -2.57
C ILE A 51 -0.86 2.65 -4.05
N LEU A 52 -0.19 3.77 -4.37
CA LEU A 52 0.10 4.14 -5.75
C LEU A 52 1.51 3.67 -6.10
N TYR A 53 1.61 2.82 -7.12
CA TYR A 53 2.90 2.34 -7.62
C TYR A 53 3.45 3.35 -8.62
N MET A 54 4.62 3.92 -8.31
CA MET A 54 5.21 4.99 -9.11
C MET A 54 6.02 4.47 -10.28
N ASN A 55 6.54 3.25 -10.19
CA ASN A 55 7.33 2.66 -11.27
C ASN A 55 7.05 1.16 -11.38
N THR A 56 7.32 0.62 -12.55
CA THR A 56 7.19 -0.81 -12.81
C THR A 56 8.47 -1.53 -12.40
N ASN A 57 8.32 -2.59 -11.61
CA ASN A 57 9.42 -3.44 -11.18
C ASN A 57 8.87 -4.79 -10.75
N ASN A 58 9.76 -5.72 -10.39
CA ASN A 58 9.35 -7.06 -9.96
C ASN A 58 8.99 -7.15 -8.47
N GLY A 59 9.01 -6.04 -7.75
CA GLY A 59 8.51 -5.98 -6.39
C GLY A 59 6.98 -6.06 -6.36
N TYR A 60 6.43 -6.32 -5.20
CA TYR A 60 4.98 -6.48 -5.05
C TYR A 60 4.54 -6.22 -3.61
N THR A 61 3.23 -6.16 -3.43
CA THR A 61 2.60 -6.08 -2.12
C THR A 61 1.80 -7.36 -1.89
N GLU A 62 1.97 -7.99 -0.73
CA GLU A 62 1.20 -9.17 -0.33
C GLU A 62 0.22 -8.81 0.77
N PHE A 63 -0.95 -9.43 0.74
CA PHE A 63 -2.02 -9.22 1.72
C PHE A 63 -2.26 -10.50 2.51
N ALA A 64 -2.25 -10.36 3.84
CA ALA A 64 -2.50 -11.47 4.75
C ALA A 64 -4.00 -11.53 5.09
N GLU A 65 -4.73 -12.45 4.45
CA GLU A 65 -6.15 -12.63 4.69
C GLU A 65 -6.48 -13.89 5.49
N GLY A 66 -5.53 -14.34 6.31
CA GLY A 66 -5.73 -15.52 7.15
C GLY A 66 -5.79 -16.83 6.38
N LYS A 67 -5.40 -16.85 5.12
CA LYS A 67 -5.39 -18.02 4.26
C LYS A 67 -3.98 -18.49 3.99
N LYS A 68 -3.85 -19.73 3.52
CA LYS A 68 -2.54 -20.33 3.22
C LYS A 68 -1.84 -19.60 2.05
N GLN A 69 -2.58 -18.97 1.19
CA GLN A 69 -2.06 -18.30 0.00
C GLN A 69 -2.39 -16.81 0.10
N TYR A 70 -1.36 -15.98 0.01
CA TYR A 70 -1.52 -14.54 0.07
C TYR A 70 -1.79 -13.99 -1.33
N GLU A 71 -2.74 -13.07 -1.41
CA GLU A 71 -2.91 -12.31 -2.63
C GLU A 71 -1.76 -11.32 -2.77
N LYS A 72 -1.30 -11.11 -3.99
CA LYS A 72 -0.27 -10.11 -4.25
C LYS A 72 -0.65 -9.20 -5.40
N VAL A 73 -0.18 -7.96 -5.31
CA VAL A 73 -0.33 -6.94 -6.35
C VAL A 73 1.06 -6.52 -6.80
N GLU A 74 1.36 -6.71 -8.07
CA GLU A 74 2.65 -6.38 -8.64
C GLU A 74 2.78 -4.87 -8.85
N SER A 75 4.01 -4.36 -8.72
CA SER A 75 4.32 -2.95 -8.93
C SER A 75 4.31 -2.64 -10.42
N VAL A 76 3.26 -1.96 -10.86
CA VAL A 76 3.11 -1.47 -12.23
C VAL A 76 2.82 0.02 -12.15
N ALA A 77 3.60 0.83 -12.87
CA ALA A 77 3.45 2.28 -12.84
C ALA A 77 2.00 2.71 -13.05
N ASN A 78 1.54 3.62 -12.21
CA ASN A 78 0.19 4.18 -12.20
C ASN A 78 -0.92 3.23 -11.72
N ARG A 79 -0.57 2.03 -11.28
CA ARG A 79 -1.53 1.12 -10.63
C ARG A 79 -1.79 1.61 -9.22
N VAL A 80 -3.03 1.48 -8.77
CA VAL A 80 -3.43 1.80 -7.38
C VAL A 80 -4.08 0.57 -6.78
N ALA A 81 -3.62 0.16 -5.61
CA ALA A 81 -4.26 -0.88 -4.80
C ALA A 81 -5.02 -0.20 -3.67
N ILE A 82 -6.30 -0.51 -3.51
CA ILE A 82 -7.17 0.12 -2.50
C ILE A 82 -7.76 -0.97 -1.63
N PHE A 83 -7.63 -0.83 -0.32
CA PHE A 83 -8.10 -1.84 0.63
C PHE A 83 -8.39 -1.22 2.00
N PRO A 84 -9.22 -1.90 2.84
CA PRO A 84 -9.45 -1.42 4.21
C PRO A 84 -8.15 -1.37 5.01
N ALA A 85 -7.99 -0.35 5.84
CA ALA A 85 -6.74 -0.11 6.55
C ALA A 85 -6.44 -1.16 7.65
N ASN A 86 -7.42 -2.00 8.01
CA ASN A 86 -7.21 -3.07 8.98
C ASN A 86 -6.61 -4.35 8.37
N ILE A 87 -6.45 -4.41 7.05
CA ILE A 87 -5.85 -5.57 6.41
C ILE A 87 -4.33 -5.48 6.50
N LYS A 88 -3.72 -6.53 7.06
CA LYS A 88 -2.27 -6.61 7.13
C LYS A 88 -1.69 -6.86 5.76
N HIS A 89 -0.63 -6.16 5.46
CA HIS A 89 0.05 -6.26 4.17
C HIS A 89 1.54 -6.05 4.35
N ARG A 90 2.31 -6.42 3.34
CA ARG A 90 3.74 -6.18 3.31
C ARG A 90 4.21 -5.90 1.89
N GLY A 91 5.20 -5.00 1.77
CA GLY A 91 5.87 -4.77 0.52
C GLY A 91 7.15 -5.58 0.41
N THR A 92 7.76 -5.53 -0.75
CA THR A 92 9.04 -6.18 -1.03
C THR A 92 10.01 -5.17 -1.63
N SER A 93 11.29 -5.55 -1.68
CA SER A 93 12.26 -4.86 -2.53
C SER A 93 12.05 -5.26 -3.99
N CYS A 94 12.91 -4.78 -4.87
CA CYS A 94 12.96 -5.19 -6.28
C CYS A 94 14.38 -5.62 -6.64
N THR A 95 14.50 -6.36 -7.73
CA THR A 95 15.80 -6.82 -8.21
C THR A 95 16.11 -6.35 -9.63
N ASP A 96 15.13 -5.86 -10.37
CA ASP A 96 15.23 -5.52 -11.78
C ASP A 96 15.31 -4.01 -12.06
N GLU A 97 15.08 -3.17 -11.07
CA GLU A 97 15.17 -1.72 -11.19
C GLU A 97 16.02 -1.14 -10.05
N LYS A 98 16.49 0.09 -10.22
CA LYS A 98 17.32 0.75 -9.18
C LYS A 98 16.58 0.90 -7.88
N SER A 99 15.27 1.14 -7.94
CA SER A 99 14.45 1.34 -6.76
C SER A 99 13.01 0.99 -7.04
N ARG A 100 12.28 0.72 -5.97
CA ARG A 100 10.84 0.56 -5.96
C ARG A 100 10.25 1.72 -5.19
N VAL A 101 9.37 2.48 -5.85
CA VAL A 101 8.78 3.67 -5.24
C VAL A 101 7.28 3.53 -5.19
N VAL A 102 6.71 3.70 -4.01
CA VAL A 102 5.26 3.68 -3.79
C VAL A 102 4.86 4.87 -2.93
N ILE A 103 3.63 5.31 -3.07
CA ILE A 103 3.04 6.33 -2.19
C ILE A 103 1.84 5.73 -1.51
N ASN A 104 1.84 5.73 -0.18
CA ASN A 104 0.76 5.20 0.63
C ASN A 104 -0.14 6.34 1.09
N PHE A 105 -1.45 6.17 0.91
CA PHE A 105 -2.46 7.10 1.38
C PHE A 105 -3.33 6.38 2.41
N ASN A 106 -3.53 7.01 3.58
CA ASN A 106 -4.48 6.54 4.57
C ASN A 106 -5.53 7.62 4.74
N TYR A 107 -6.78 7.30 4.44
CA TYR A 107 -7.84 8.31 4.37
C TYR A 107 -9.19 7.74 4.80
N PHE A 108 -10.08 8.64 5.17
CA PHE A 108 -11.46 8.31 5.48
C PHE A 108 -12.27 8.53 4.20
N LYS A 109 -12.86 7.44 3.71
CA LYS A 109 -13.57 7.47 2.45
C LYS A 109 -14.95 8.11 2.59
N HIS A 110 -15.33 8.89 1.58
CA HIS A 110 -16.69 9.41 1.48
C HIS A 110 -17.64 8.23 1.26
N GLU A 111 -18.66 8.13 2.10
CA GLU A 111 -19.71 7.15 1.87
C GLU A 111 -20.75 7.76 0.92
N GLU A 112 -21.17 6.95 -0.04
CA GLU A 112 -22.23 7.34 -0.98
C GLU A 112 -23.58 6.91 -0.47
#